data_f6bdef093e75b88a339d52a330131dd5
#
_entry.id   f6bdef093e75b88a339d52a330131dd5
#
_cell.length_a   1.000
_cell.length_b   1.000
_cell.length_c   1.000
_cell.angle_alpha   90.00
_cell.angle_beta   90.00
_cell.angle_gamma   90.00
#
_symmetry.space_group_name_H-M   'P 1'
#
loop_
_entity.id
_entity.type
_entity.pdbx_description
1 polymer ?
#
loop_
_entity_poly.entity_id
_entity_poly.type
_entity_poly.pdbx_seq_one_letter_code
_entity_poly.pdbx_strand_id
1 'polypeptide(L)' 'MTTPVESTLPKFNPSGSPVVDGIKQRTEDLMQFLRDNVPDNRCRSIAITNYEQAAMWAVKANFT' A
#
# COMPACT_ATOMS: atom_id res chain seq x y z
N MET A 1 -13.32 0.70 -22.61
CA MET A 1 -13.62 0.37 -22.34
C MET A 1 -13.94 0.06 -21.98
N THR A 2 -13.68 0.18 -21.83
CA THR A 2 -13.90 -0.14 -21.43
C THR A 2 -14.27 -0.43 -20.90
N THR A 3 -14.26 -0.58 -20.66
CA THR A 3 -14.67 -0.91 -20.06
C THR A 3 -15.16 -1.29 -19.62
N PRO A 4 -15.18 -1.60 -19.53
CA PRO A 4 -15.72 -1.88 -18.89
C PRO A 4 -16.07 -2.48 -18.34
N VAL A 5 -15.94 -2.87 -18.35
CA VAL A 5 -16.23 -3.39 -17.60
C VAL A 5 -15.91 -3.29 -16.70
N GLU A 6 -15.32 -3.11 -16.77
CA GLU A 6 -14.91 -2.95 -15.96
C GLU A 6 -15.28 -2.32 -15.19
N SER A 7 -15.57 -1.84 -15.37
CA SER A 7 -15.98 -1.09 -14.76
C SER A 7 -16.89 -1.23 -14.02
N THR A 8 -17.30 -1.78 -13.96
CA THR A 8 -18.27 -1.97 -13.26
C THR A 8 -17.93 -2.46 -12.02
N LEU A 9 -17.14 -2.90 -11.83
CA LEU A 9 -16.89 -3.36 -10.78
C LEU A 9 -16.30 -2.70 -10.01
N PRO A 10 -16.18 -2.79 -9.35
CA PRO A 10 -15.85 -2.32 -8.44
C PRO A 10 -15.08 -1.63 -8.24
N LYS A 11 -15.37 -0.99 -8.16
CA LYS A 11 -14.93 -0.06 -7.94
C LYS A 11 -14.18 0.11 -6.81
N PHE A 12 -14.28 -0.44 -5.85
CA PHE A 12 -13.32 -0.27 -4.87
C PHE A 12 -12.14 -1.02 -5.22
N ASN A 13 -12.02 -1.35 -6.40
CA ASN A 13 -10.78 -1.87 -6.88
C ASN A 13 -9.72 -0.82 -6.69
N PRO A 14 -8.77 -1.02 -5.80
CA PRO A 14 -7.79 0.00 -5.48
C PRO A 14 -6.95 0.39 -6.67
N SER A 15 -6.75 -0.50 -7.61
CA SER A 15 -5.93 -0.18 -8.75
C SER A 15 -6.53 0.90 -9.61
N GLY A 16 -7.79 1.30 -9.33
CA GLY A 16 -8.38 2.41 -10.05
C GLY A 16 -8.01 3.77 -9.48
N SER A 17 -7.28 3.82 -8.37
CA SER A 17 -6.96 5.07 -7.71
C SER A 17 -5.46 5.34 -7.78
N PRO A 18 -5.04 6.43 -8.42
CA PRO A 18 -3.62 6.79 -8.44
C PRO A 18 -3.07 7.03 -7.04
N VAL A 19 -3.90 7.55 -6.14
CA VAL A 19 -3.44 7.80 -4.78
C VAL A 19 -3.18 6.50 -4.05
N VAL A 20 -4.10 5.55 -4.15
CA VAL A 20 -3.92 4.25 -3.51
C VAL A 20 -2.72 3.53 -4.11
N ASP A 21 -2.58 3.56 -5.42
CA ASP A 21 -1.44 2.93 -6.08
C ASP A 21 -0.13 3.58 -5.62
N GLY A 22 -0.14 4.90 -5.45
CA GLY A 22 1.02 5.62 -4.95
C GLY A 22 1.39 5.22 -3.53
N ILE A 23 0.39 5.07 -2.66
CA ILE A 23 0.63 4.63 -1.29
C ILE A 23 1.25 3.24 -1.29
N LYS A 24 0.69 2.34 -2.08
CA LYS A 24 1.19 0.96 -2.12
C LYS A 24 2.60 0.90 -2.67
N GLN A 25 2.88 1.62 -3.74
CA GLN A 25 4.21 1.61 -4.34
C GLN A 25 5.26 2.17 -3.39
N ARG A 26 4.96 3.30 -2.76
CA ARG A 26 5.91 3.91 -1.83
C ARG A 26 6.11 3.06 -0.59
N THR A 27 5.06 2.37 -0.15
CA THR A 27 5.17 1.47 0.99
C THR A 27 6.08 0.29 0.64
N GLU A 28 5.89 -0.30 -0.52
CA GLU A 28 6.73 -1.42 -0.94
C GLU A 28 8.19 -0.99 -1.09
N ASP A 29 8.42 0.19 -1.64
CA ASP A 29 9.77 0.70 -1.78
C ASP A 29 10.42 0.91 -0.41
N LEU A 30 9.67 1.45 0.54
CA LEU A 30 10.17 1.65 1.89
C LEU A 30 10.47 0.31 2.57
N MET A 31 9.56 -0.65 2.43
CA MET A 31 9.79 -1.98 3.02
C MET A 31 11.04 -2.63 2.48
N GLN A 32 11.24 -2.53 1.17
CA GLN A 32 12.42 -3.09 0.55
C GLN A 32 13.69 -2.39 1.04
N PHE A 33 13.64 -1.06 1.14
CA PHE A 33 14.76 -0.29 1.64
C PHE A 33 15.15 -0.73 3.06
N LEU A 34 14.15 -0.95 3.91
CA LEU A 34 14.41 -1.39 5.28
C LEU A 34 15.04 -2.78 5.30
N ARG A 35 14.53 -3.68 4.47
CA ARG A 35 15.10 -5.03 4.42
C ARG A 35 16.52 -5.04 3.93
N ASP A 36 16.85 -4.13 3.04
CA ASP A 36 18.19 -4.07 2.45
C ASP A 36 19.20 -3.35 3.32
N ASN A 37 18.75 -2.44 4.18
CA ASN A 37 19.67 -1.53 4.86
C ASN A 37 19.61 -1.56 6.38
N VAL A 38 18.56 -2.12 6.95
CA VAL A 38 18.39 -2.17 8.41
C VAL A 38 18.64 -3.60 8.88
N PRO A 39 19.41 -3.79 9.96
CA PRO A 39 19.68 -5.14 10.47
C PRO A 39 18.39 -5.92 10.75
N ASP A 40 18.47 -7.22 10.48
CA ASP A 40 17.33 -8.11 10.69
C ASP A 40 17.21 -8.43 12.18
N ASN A 41 16.33 -7.74 12.85
CA ASN A 41 16.10 -7.95 14.27
C ASN A 41 14.66 -7.62 14.60
N ARG A 42 14.31 -7.76 15.87
CA ARG A 42 12.95 -7.54 16.32
C ARG A 42 12.45 -6.11 16.01
N CYS A 43 13.31 -5.15 16.22
CA CYS A 43 12.93 -3.76 16.00
C CYS A 43 12.58 -3.50 14.55
N ARG A 44 13.34 -4.10 13.62
CA ARG A 44 13.02 -3.97 12.20
C ARG A 44 11.66 -4.58 11.89
N SER A 45 11.40 -5.75 12.45
CA SER A 45 10.11 -6.43 12.23
C SER A 45 8.94 -5.59 12.74
N ILE A 46 9.10 -4.97 13.90
CA ILE A 46 8.08 -4.09 14.45
C ILE A 46 7.88 -2.88 13.55
N ALA A 47 8.97 -2.29 13.08
CA ALA A 47 8.90 -1.13 12.21
C ALA A 47 8.15 -1.46 10.93
N ILE A 48 8.48 -2.59 10.31
CA ILE A 48 7.82 -3.02 9.08
C ILE A 48 6.33 -3.20 9.31
N THR A 49 5.96 -3.89 10.39
CA THR A 49 4.55 -4.10 10.71
C THR A 49 3.82 -2.79 10.89
N ASN A 50 4.42 -1.83 11.58
CA ASN A 50 3.79 -0.54 11.82
C ASN A 50 3.65 0.27 10.53
N TYR A 51 4.63 0.21 9.65
CA TYR A 51 4.51 0.89 8.36
C TYR A 51 3.42 0.27 7.51
N GLU A 52 3.29 -1.06 7.53
CA GLU A 52 2.23 -1.73 6.79
C GLU A 52 0.87 -1.34 7.31
N GLN A 53 0.72 -1.25 8.62
CA GLN A 53 -0.55 -0.83 9.20
C GLN A 53 -0.86 0.61 8.85
N ALA A 54 0.15 1.48 8.91
CA ALA A 54 -0.04 2.87 8.54
C ALA A 54 -0.50 2.97 7.07
N ALA A 55 0.08 2.17 6.20
CA ALA A 55 -0.31 2.16 4.79
C ALA A 55 -1.76 1.72 4.63
N MET A 56 -2.20 0.71 5.40
CA MET A 56 -3.59 0.26 5.35
C MET A 56 -4.55 1.37 5.75
N TRP A 57 -4.23 2.09 6.82
CA TRP A 57 -5.07 3.19 7.26
C TRP A 57 -5.09 4.33 6.26
N ALA A 58 -3.94 4.61 5.64
CA ALA A 58 -3.87 5.63 4.61
C ALA A 58 -4.73 5.28 3.40
N VAL A 59 -4.72 4.02 2.99
CA VAL A 59 -5.58 3.57 1.91
C VAL A 59 -7.03 3.71 2.30
N LYS A 60 -7.38 3.27 3.51
CA LYS A 60 -8.76 3.34 3.98
C LYS A 60 -9.26 4.77 4.01
N ALA A 61 -8.40 5.71 4.34
CA ALA A 61 -8.79 7.13 4.43
C ALA A 61 -9.34 7.66 3.10
N ASN A 62 -8.97 7.04 1.98
CA ASN A 62 -9.45 7.47 0.68
C ASN A 62 -10.92 7.05 0.44
N PHE A 63 -11.45 6.20 1.30
CA PHE A 63 -12.79 5.67 1.12
C PHE A 63 -13.74 6.03 2.26
N THR A 64 -13.34 6.92 3.13
CA THR A 64 -14.19 7.31 4.27
C THR A 64 -14.57 8.77 4.25
#